data_edc7f36ee5cf3b210303d74996eaabfe
#
_entry.id   edc7f36ee5cf3b210303d74996eaabfe
#
_cell.length_a   1.000
_cell.length_b   1.000
_cell.length_c   1.000
_cell.angle_alpha   90.00
_cell.angle_beta   90.00
_cell.angle_gamma   90.00
#
_symmetry.space_group_name_H-M   'P 1'
#
loop_
_entity.id
_entity.type
_entity.pdbx_description
1 polymer ?
#
loop_
_entity_poly.entity_id
_entity_poly.type
_entity_poly.pdbx_seq_one_letter_code
_entity_poly.pdbx_strand_id
1 'polypeptide(L)' 'MKLNKLKARIIEKGMSVEMLADAIGKERSTLYRKLNNFEKITIGEAAKIKVALEMTDEDAIDIFLS' A
#
# COMPACT_ATOMS: atom_id res chain seq x y z
N MET A 1 2.88 2.03 -11.88
CA MET A 1 2.39 1.57 -10.57
C MET A 1 1.22 0.63 -10.75
N LYS A 2 1.09 -0.36 -9.89
CA LYS A 2 0.15 -1.46 -10.09
C LYS A 2 -0.81 -1.58 -8.91
N LEU A 3 -1.81 -0.72 -8.88
CA LEU A 3 -2.78 -0.68 -7.80
C LEU A 3 -3.49 -2.02 -7.60
N ASN A 4 -3.83 -2.72 -8.68
CA ASN A 4 -4.51 -4.02 -8.57
C ASN A 4 -3.64 -5.05 -7.84
N LYS A 5 -2.33 -5.03 -8.06
CA LYS A 5 -1.40 -5.92 -7.36
C LYS A 5 -1.32 -5.56 -5.88
N LEU A 6 -1.33 -4.27 -5.56
CA LEU A 6 -1.34 -3.84 -4.16
C LEU A 6 -2.62 -4.29 -3.46
N LYS A 7 -3.76 -4.12 -4.09
CA LYS A 7 -5.04 -4.57 -3.52
C LYS A 7 -5.05 -6.08 -3.28
N ALA A 8 -4.53 -6.85 -4.24
CA ALA A 8 -4.42 -8.31 -4.10
C ALA A 8 -3.53 -8.67 -2.90
N ARG A 9 -2.44 -7.95 -2.71
CA ARG A 9 -1.53 -8.20 -1.59
C ARG A 9 -2.19 -7.92 -0.25
N ILE A 10 -2.97 -6.85 -0.16
CA ILE A 10 -3.74 -6.52 1.05
C ILE A 10 -4.66 -7.69 1.41
N ILE A 11 -5.37 -8.22 0.43
CA ILE A 11 -6.29 -9.35 0.62
C ILE A 11 -5.53 -10.60 1.05
N GLU A 12 -4.40 -10.90 0.40
CA GLU A 12 -3.56 -12.06 0.75
C GLU A 12 -3.12 -12.03 2.21
N LYS A 13 -2.89 -10.85 2.75
CA LYS A 13 -2.49 -10.70 4.15
C LYS A 13 -3.67 -10.70 5.12
N GLY A 14 -4.87 -10.93 4.61
CA GLY A 14 -6.06 -10.92 5.45
C GLY A 14 -6.40 -9.54 5.99
N MET A 15 -5.97 -8.49 5.32
CA MET A 15 -6.17 -7.12 5.74
C MET A 15 -7.21 -6.42 4.88
N SER A 16 -7.76 -5.34 5.40
CA SER A 16 -8.56 -4.38 4.64
C SER A 16 -7.75 -3.10 4.47
N VAL A 17 -8.24 -2.19 3.62
CA VAL A 17 -7.62 -0.87 3.47
C VAL A 17 -7.64 -0.12 4.81
N GLU A 18 -8.72 -0.26 5.58
CA GLU A 18 -8.84 0.34 6.90
C GLU A 18 -7.76 -0.17 7.85
N MET A 19 -7.54 -1.48 7.86
CA MET A 19 -6.50 -2.09 8.69
C MET A 19 -5.11 -1.64 8.26
N LEU A 20 -4.88 -1.53 6.95
CA LEU A 20 -3.61 -1.03 6.44
C LEU A 20 -3.38 0.42 6.86
N ALA A 21 -4.40 1.27 6.77
CA ALA A 21 -4.30 2.66 7.21
C ALA A 21 -3.90 2.75 8.68
N ASP A 22 -4.55 1.95 9.53
CA ASP A 22 -4.22 1.89 10.95
C ASP A 22 -2.76 1.44 11.17
N ALA A 23 -2.32 0.44 10.41
CA ALA A 23 -0.96 -0.12 10.54
C ALA A 23 0.12 0.89 10.16
N ILE A 24 -0.13 1.76 9.19
CA ILE A 24 0.84 2.75 8.74
C ILE A 24 0.65 4.13 9.38
N GLY A 25 -0.34 4.25 10.28
CA GLY A 25 -0.58 5.50 11.00
C GLY A 25 -1.20 6.61 10.17
N LYS A 26 -2.03 6.26 9.18
CA LYS A 26 -2.74 7.21 8.31
C LYS A 26 -4.23 7.16 8.57
N GLU A 27 -4.93 8.27 8.30
CA GLU A 27 -6.38 8.26 8.30
C GLU A 27 -6.89 7.41 7.14
N ARG A 28 -7.99 6.69 7.37
CA ARG A 28 -8.57 5.78 6.37
C ARG A 28 -8.98 6.54 5.12
N SER A 29 -9.64 7.68 5.26
CA SER A 29 -10.05 8.50 4.12
C SER A 29 -8.86 9.01 3.31
N THR A 30 -7.76 9.37 3.99
CA THR A 30 -6.53 9.79 3.33
C THR A 30 -5.94 8.66 2.51
N LEU A 31 -5.88 7.47 3.06
CA LEU A 31 -5.33 6.32 2.34
C LEU A 31 -6.21 5.94 1.15
N TYR A 32 -7.54 5.91 1.31
CA TYR A 32 -8.45 5.65 0.20
C TYR A 32 -8.23 6.65 -0.94
N ARG A 33 -8.12 7.91 -0.61
CA ARG A 33 -7.90 8.95 -1.60
C ARG A 33 -6.58 8.78 -2.34
N LYS A 34 -5.53 8.42 -1.62
CA LYS A 34 -4.20 8.16 -2.21
C LYS A 34 -4.18 6.90 -3.06
N LEU A 35 -4.92 5.87 -2.67
CA LEU A 35 -5.03 4.66 -3.49
C LEU A 35 -5.77 4.94 -4.79
N ASN A 36 -6.77 5.83 -4.78
CA ASN A 36 -7.47 6.24 -6.00
C ASN A 36 -6.62 7.14 -6.88
N ASN A 37 -5.60 7.79 -6.31
CA ASN A 37 -4.63 8.59 -7.03
C ASN A 37 -3.23 8.11 -6.61
N PHE A 38 -2.85 6.95 -7.11
CA PHE A 38 -1.67 6.21 -6.66
C PHE A 38 -0.37 6.99 -6.78
N GLU A 39 -0.30 7.94 -7.71
CA GLU A 39 0.85 8.80 -7.89
C GLU A 39 1.13 9.69 -6.68
N LYS A 40 0.15 9.90 -5.81
CA LYS A 40 0.30 10.72 -4.61
C LYS A 40 0.91 9.96 -3.43
N ILE A 41 1.13 8.67 -3.55
CA ILE A 41 1.80 7.90 -2.50
C ILE A 41 3.28 8.29 -2.46
N THR A 42 3.74 8.72 -1.30
CA THR A 42 5.14 9.10 -1.10
C THR A 42 6.02 7.87 -0.93
N ILE A 43 7.34 8.06 -1.10
CA ILE A 43 8.31 6.99 -0.86
C ILE A 43 8.22 6.49 0.59
N GLY A 44 8.06 7.41 1.56
CA GLY A 44 7.90 7.03 2.95
C GLY A 44 6.65 6.20 3.22
N GLU A 45 5.55 6.56 2.59
CA GLU A 45 4.31 5.79 2.70
C GLU A 45 4.45 4.41 2.06
N ALA A 46 5.07 4.34 0.90
CA ALA A 46 5.34 3.08 0.22
C ALA A 46 6.21 2.16 1.08
N ALA A 47 7.23 2.71 1.75
CA ALA A 47 8.07 1.95 2.65
C ALA A 47 7.28 1.37 3.83
N LYS A 48 6.37 2.15 4.41
CA LYS A 48 5.52 1.68 5.50
C LYS A 48 4.54 0.59 5.04
N ILE A 49 3.97 0.75 3.84
CA ILE A 49 3.09 -0.27 3.25
C ILE A 49 3.88 -1.56 3.01
N LYS A 50 5.10 -1.44 2.49
CA LYS A 50 5.97 -2.60 2.27
C LYS A 50 6.16 -3.40 3.55
N VAL A 51 6.46 -2.73 4.65
CA VAL A 51 6.66 -3.38 5.95
C VAL A 51 5.34 -3.99 6.45
N ALA A 52 4.24 -3.26 6.40
CA ALA A 52 2.95 -3.71 6.90
C ALA A 52 2.45 -4.95 6.15
N LEU A 53 2.71 -5.05 4.86
CA LEU A 53 2.29 -6.17 4.02
C LEU A 53 3.38 -7.24 3.85
N GLU A 54 4.49 -7.11 4.57
CA GLU A 54 5.61 -8.04 4.51
C GLU A 54 6.08 -8.31 3.07
N MET A 55 6.16 -7.24 2.27
CA MET A 55 6.58 -7.34 0.88
C MET A 55 8.09 -7.43 0.78
N THR A 56 8.58 -8.21 -0.19
CA THR A 56 10.00 -8.21 -0.54
C THR A 56 10.34 -6.94 -1.32
N ASP A 57 11.64 -6.64 -1.46
CA ASP A 57 12.07 -5.53 -2.29
C ASP A 57 11.58 -5.68 -3.72
N GLU A 58 11.61 -6.91 -4.28
CA GLU A 58 11.11 -7.17 -5.63
C GLU A 58 9.63 -6.88 -5.76
N ASP A 59 8.82 -7.28 -4.77
CA ASP A 59 7.39 -6.99 -4.77
C ASP A 59 7.13 -5.50 -4.73
N ALA A 60 7.87 -4.77 -3.90
CA ALA A 60 7.71 -3.34 -3.78
C ALA A 60 8.10 -2.62 -5.08
N ILE A 61 9.19 -3.03 -5.71
CA ILE A 61 9.61 -2.47 -6.99
C ILE A 61 8.55 -2.74 -8.07
N ASP A 62 8.04 -3.95 -8.13
CA ASP A 62 7.01 -4.32 -9.11
C ASP A 62 5.72 -3.51 -8.93
N ILE A 63 5.31 -3.28 -7.68
CA ILE A 63 4.06 -2.56 -7.40
C ILE A 63 4.22 -1.05 -7.51
N PHE A 64 5.28 -0.49 -6.93
CA PHE A 64 5.42 0.96 -6.81
C PHE A 64 6.26 1.62 -7.90
N LEU A 65 7.17 0.90 -8.53
CA LEU A 65 8.15 1.49 -9.46
C LEU A 65 8.03 1.01 -10.91
N SER A 66 7.06 0.20 -11.23
CA SER A 66 6.90 -0.27 -12.62
C SER A 66 5.75 0.36 -13.39
#